data_a431dd47366ad0603053e1828911a234
#
_entry.id   a431dd47366ad0603053e1828911a234
#
_cell.length_a   1.000
_cell.length_b   1.000
_cell.length_c   1.000
_cell.angle_alpha   90.00
_cell.angle_beta   90.00
_cell.angle_gamma   90.00
#
_symmetry.space_group_name_H-M   'P 1'
#
loop_
_entity.id
_entity.type
_entity.pdbx_description
1 polymer ?
#
loop_
_entity_poly.entity_id
_entity_poly.type
_entity_poly.pdbx_seq_one_letter_code
_entity_poly.pdbx_strand_id
1 'polypeptide(L)'
;MRKVLAVILSFSMLFCFAITASAETNEDYGVAPCYEYAMSVASVLAINGTTASCESMASGISGVTKITMVQTLEKHWALGIFFRVDNASWTTTIYSEEATAINKKYNLESGTYRMVTDFTFYYGNQTEKITVYSDEDTVA
;
A
#
# COMPACT_ATOMS: atom_id res chain seq x y z
N MET A 1 48.93 43.17 -10.75
CA MET A 1 48.87 41.76 -10.30
C MET A 1 48.32 41.55 -8.89
N ARG A 2 48.65 42.37 -7.89
CA ARG A 2 48.14 42.19 -6.52
C ARG A 2 46.60 42.32 -6.38
N LYS A 3 45.97 43.17 -7.17
CA LYS A 3 44.50 43.40 -7.13
C LYS A 3 43.71 42.26 -7.81
N VAL A 4 44.29 41.60 -8.78
CA VAL A 4 43.68 40.48 -9.49
C VAL A 4 43.71 39.20 -8.62
N LEU A 5 44.80 39.05 -7.85
CA LEU A 5 44.93 37.90 -6.93
C LEU A 5 43.91 37.96 -5.79
N ALA A 6 43.58 39.17 -5.28
CA ALA A 6 42.59 39.36 -4.24
C ALA A 6 41.17 39.06 -4.71
N VAL A 7 40.85 39.33 -5.97
CA VAL A 7 39.50 39.04 -6.54
C VAL A 7 39.34 37.54 -6.77
N ILE A 8 40.42 36.84 -7.20
CA ILE A 8 40.36 35.39 -7.38
C ILE A 8 40.21 34.68 -6.02
N LEU A 9 40.89 35.17 -4.98
CA LEU A 9 40.77 34.56 -3.65
C LEU A 9 39.39 34.78 -3.02
N SER A 10 38.75 35.95 -3.27
CA SER A 10 37.41 36.21 -2.77
C SER A 10 36.32 35.43 -3.49
N PHE A 11 36.54 35.10 -4.79
CA PHE A 11 35.59 34.25 -5.55
C PHE A 11 35.68 32.79 -5.17
N SER A 12 36.87 32.31 -4.76
CA SER A 12 37.01 30.93 -4.31
C SER A 12 36.42 30.67 -2.92
N MET A 13 36.34 31.70 -2.08
CA MET A 13 35.66 31.56 -0.76
C MET A 13 34.15 31.57 -0.84
N LEU A 14 33.55 32.12 -1.93
CA LEU A 14 32.09 32.11 -2.09
C LEU A 14 31.56 30.74 -2.56
N PHE A 15 32.44 29.85 -3.04
CA PHE A 15 32.02 28.54 -3.53
C PHE A 15 32.01 27.44 -2.45
N CYS A 16 32.52 27.73 -1.25
CA CYS A 16 32.60 26.75 -0.17
C CYS A 16 31.36 26.70 0.76
N PHE A 17 30.32 27.53 0.52
CA PHE A 17 29.13 27.54 1.38
C PHE A 17 27.88 26.91 0.75
N ALA A 18 28.01 26.20 -0.34
CA ALA A 18 26.87 25.65 -1.05
C ALA A 18 26.81 24.10 -1.05
N ILE A 19 27.25 23.41 -0.01
CA ILE A 19 26.96 21.99 0.14
C ILE A 19 26.77 21.68 1.63
N THR A 20 25.68 22.17 2.21
CA THR A 20 24.97 21.47 3.27
C THR A 20 23.49 21.53 2.95
N ALA A 21 23.09 21.02 1.81
CA ALA A 21 21.80 20.41 1.71
C ALA A 21 21.95 19.09 2.48
N SER A 22 21.78 19.12 3.80
CA SER A 22 21.36 17.96 4.52
C SER A 22 20.01 17.60 3.87
N ALA A 23 20.00 16.53 3.08
CA ALA A 23 18.78 15.82 2.86
C ALA A 23 18.32 15.42 4.27
N GLU A 24 17.40 16.17 4.86
CA GLU A 24 16.53 15.64 5.86
C GLU A 24 15.83 14.47 5.15
N THR A 25 16.32 13.27 5.38
CA THR A 25 15.48 12.10 5.27
C THR A 25 14.41 12.36 6.32
N ASN A 26 13.27 12.89 5.89
CA ASN A 26 12.05 12.70 6.62
C ASN A 26 11.90 11.17 6.64
N GLU A 27 12.45 10.55 7.69
CA GLU A 27 11.94 9.28 8.12
C GLU A 27 10.51 9.59 8.50
N ASP A 28 9.61 9.32 7.57
CA ASP A 28 8.20 9.22 7.84
C ASP A 28 8.08 8.10 8.87
N TYR A 29 8.15 8.47 10.14
CA TYR A 29 7.73 7.61 11.23
C TYR A 29 6.21 7.49 11.08
N GLY A 30 5.80 6.75 10.05
CA GLY A 30 4.43 6.34 9.89
C GLY A 30 4.01 5.73 11.21
N VAL A 31 3.10 6.41 11.90
CA VAL A 31 2.47 5.85 13.10
C VAL A 31 1.89 4.53 12.65
N ALA A 32 2.48 3.42 13.09
CA ALA A 32 1.94 2.10 12.80
C ALA A 32 0.49 2.09 13.29
N PRO A 33 -0.47 1.69 12.45
CA PRO A 33 -1.86 1.64 12.86
C PRO A 33 -1.96 0.82 14.15
N CYS A 34 -2.53 1.40 15.20
CA CYS A 34 -2.80 0.69 16.43
C CYS A 34 -4.04 -0.18 16.20
N TYR A 35 -3.83 -1.41 15.76
CA TYR A 35 -4.88 -2.42 15.68
C TYR A 35 -5.13 -3.04 17.05
N GLU A 36 -6.37 -3.42 17.32
CA GLU A 36 -6.75 -4.01 18.61
C GLU A 36 -6.56 -5.54 18.58
N TYR A 37 -6.98 -6.20 17.50
CA TYR A 37 -6.93 -7.66 17.34
C TYR A 37 -6.06 -8.11 16.16
N ALA A 38 -5.77 -7.23 15.22
CA ALA A 38 -4.85 -7.53 14.12
C ALA A 38 -3.40 -7.26 14.52
N MET A 39 -2.51 -8.17 14.15
CA MET A 39 -1.05 -7.95 14.18
C MET A 39 -0.55 -7.40 12.86
N SER A 40 -1.07 -7.93 11.75
CA SER A 40 -0.71 -7.47 10.41
C SER A 40 -1.82 -7.75 9.41
N VAL A 41 -1.93 -6.88 8.41
CA VAL A 41 -2.79 -7.06 7.25
C VAL A 41 -2.06 -6.59 6.00
N ALA A 42 -2.30 -7.25 4.88
CA ALA A 42 -1.75 -6.86 3.59
C ALA A 42 -2.75 -7.16 2.46
N SER A 43 -2.74 -6.29 1.45
CA SER A 43 -3.53 -6.42 0.24
C SER A 43 -2.61 -6.19 -0.95
N VAL A 44 -2.45 -7.19 -1.82
CA VAL A 44 -1.51 -7.18 -2.94
C VAL A 44 -2.25 -7.47 -4.23
N LEU A 45 -2.07 -6.62 -5.21
CA LEU A 45 -2.53 -6.80 -6.58
C LEU A 45 -1.33 -6.99 -7.48
N ALA A 46 -1.38 -8.00 -8.34
CA ALA A 46 -0.41 -8.21 -9.41
C ALA A 46 -1.16 -8.52 -10.72
N ILE A 47 -0.87 -7.76 -11.77
CA ILE A 47 -1.44 -7.96 -13.09
C ILE A 47 -0.40 -8.56 -14.03
N ASN A 48 -0.77 -9.63 -14.72
CA ASN A 48 0.02 -10.25 -15.76
C ASN A 48 -0.85 -10.40 -17.03
N GLY A 49 -0.50 -9.63 -18.07
CA GLY A 49 -1.33 -9.53 -19.26
C GLY A 49 -2.70 -8.93 -18.90
N THR A 50 -3.77 -9.69 -19.08
CA THR A 50 -5.15 -9.30 -18.74
C THR A 50 -5.69 -10.01 -17.50
N THR A 51 -4.82 -10.61 -16.70
CA THR A 51 -5.20 -11.37 -15.50
C THR A 51 -4.71 -10.67 -14.24
N ALA A 52 -5.62 -10.32 -13.35
CA ALA A 52 -5.31 -9.86 -12.00
C ALA A 52 -5.19 -11.05 -11.04
N SER A 53 -4.17 -11.06 -10.22
CA SER A 53 -4.01 -11.91 -9.04
C SER A 53 -4.18 -11.03 -7.80
N CYS A 54 -5.17 -11.35 -6.99
CA CYS A 54 -5.56 -10.62 -5.80
C CYS A 54 -5.18 -11.46 -4.59
N GLU A 55 -4.20 -11.02 -3.80
CA GLU A 55 -3.76 -11.71 -2.59
C GLU A 55 -3.97 -10.83 -1.35
N SER A 56 -4.57 -11.42 -0.32
CA SER A 56 -4.74 -10.76 0.97
C SER A 56 -4.24 -11.68 2.07
N MET A 57 -3.50 -11.11 3.00
CA MET A 57 -2.94 -11.81 4.15
C MET A 57 -3.32 -11.08 5.43
N ALA A 58 -3.62 -11.83 6.48
CA ALA A 58 -3.96 -11.31 7.78
C ALA A 58 -3.38 -12.21 8.88
N SER A 59 -2.89 -11.57 9.95
CA SER A 59 -2.49 -12.23 11.18
C SER A 59 -3.11 -11.49 12.35
N GLY A 60 -3.78 -12.21 13.24
CA GLY A 60 -4.38 -11.69 14.46
C GLY A 60 -3.55 -12.03 15.70
N ILE A 61 -3.85 -11.35 16.82
CA ILE A 61 -3.31 -11.71 18.12
C ILE A 61 -3.86 -13.08 18.57
N SER A 62 -3.18 -13.69 19.54
CA SER A 62 -3.67 -14.93 20.15
C SER A 62 -5.06 -14.73 20.75
N GLY A 63 -5.99 -15.63 20.39
CA GLY A 63 -7.39 -15.57 20.76
C GLY A 63 -8.32 -15.06 19.67
N VAL A 64 -7.81 -14.59 18.53
CA VAL A 64 -8.63 -14.41 17.31
C VAL A 64 -9.06 -15.79 16.82
N THR A 65 -10.36 -15.99 16.69
CA THR A 65 -10.94 -17.29 16.34
C THR A 65 -11.34 -17.41 14.87
N LYS A 66 -11.49 -16.27 14.19
CA LYS A 66 -11.96 -16.22 12.81
C LYS A 66 -11.52 -14.91 12.16
N ILE A 67 -11.14 -14.99 10.89
CA ILE A 67 -10.87 -13.82 10.05
C ILE A 67 -11.72 -13.95 8.78
N THR A 68 -12.46 -12.91 8.45
CA THR A 68 -13.18 -12.79 7.17
C THR A 68 -12.51 -11.70 6.34
N MET A 69 -12.24 -12.01 5.08
CA MET A 69 -11.65 -11.11 4.09
C MET A 69 -12.62 -10.94 2.92
N VAL A 70 -12.96 -9.71 2.60
CA VAL A 70 -13.72 -9.37 1.39
C VAL A 70 -12.80 -8.62 0.45
N GLN A 71 -12.36 -9.28 -0.60
CA GLN A 71 -11.54 -8.69 -1.66
C GLN A 71 -12.46 -8.10 -2.73
N THR A 72 -12.17 -6.89 -3.19
CA THR A 72 -12.88 -6.24 -4.28
C THR A 72 -11.87 -5.60 -5.22
N LEU A 73 -11.90 -5.98 -6.50
CA LEU A 73 -11.12 -5.34 -7.54
C LEU A 73 -11.84 -4.10 -8.05
N GLU A 74 -11.13 -2.99 -8.13
CA GLU A 74 -11.63 -1.71 -8.61
C GLU A 74 -10.81 -1.21 -9.80
N LYS A 75 -11.47 -0.57 -10.76
CA LYS A 75 -10.86 0.07 -11.93
C LYS A 75 -10.93 1.58 -11.78
N HIS A 76 -9.82 2.25 -12.03
CA HIS A 76 -9.75 3.71 -12.09
C HIS A 76 -10.57 4.22 -13.29
N TRP A 77 -11.41 5.21 -13.05
CA TRP A 77 -12.19 5.87 -14.09
C TRP A 77 -11.61 7.23 -14.45
N ALA A 78 -11.66 8.18 -13.52
CA ALA A 78 -11.14 9.52 -13.69
C ALA A 78 -11.00 10.22 -12.32
N LEU A 79 -10.09 11.21 -12.20
CA LEU A 79 -9.96 12.09 -11.03
C LEU A 79 -9.82 11.35 -9.68
N GLY A 80 -9.14 10.20 -9.69
CA GLY A 80 -8.98 9.38 -8.47
C GLY A 80 -10.23 8.59 -8.07
N ILE A 81 -11.26 8.52 -8.94
CA ILE A 81 -12.46 7.73 -8.70
C ILE A 81 -12.24 6.31 -9.22
N PHE A 82 -12.57 5.34 -8.39
CA PHE A 82 -12.52 3.92 -8.71
C PHE A 82 -13.92 3.31 -8.66
N PHE A 83 -14.20 2.42 -9.59
CA PHE A 83 -15.43 1.65 -9.63
C PHE A 83 -15.13 0.16 -9.49
N ARG A 84 -16.01 -0.54 -8.79
CA ARG A 84 -15.94 -2.00 -8.68
C ARG A 84 -16.00 -2.65 -10.05
N VAL A 85 -15.11 -3.60 -10.29
CA VAL A 85 -15.18 -4.46 -11.47
C VAL A 85 -16.25 -5.52 -11.27
N ASP A 86 -17.09 -5.74 -12.28
CA ASP A 86 -18.16 -6.72 -12.24
C ASP A 86 -17.63 -8.13 -12.00
N ASN A 87 -18.29 -8.87 -11.12
CA ASN A 87 -17.90 -10.23 -10.74
C ASN A 87 -16.44 -10.36 -10.27
N ALA A 88 -15.94 -9.35 -9.57
CA ALA A 88 -14.60 -9.30 -9.01
C ALA A 88 -14.63 -8.91 -7.52
N SER A 89 -15.51 -9.56 -6.77
CA SER A 89 -15.56 -9.47 -5.31
C SER A 89 -15.69 -10.88 -4.75
N TRP A 90 -14.83 -11.20 -3.77
CA TRP A 90 -14.74 -12.52 -3.16
C TRP A 90 -14.73 -12.40 -1.64
N THR A 91 -15.44 -13.31 -0.98
CA THR A 91 -15.43 -13.42 0.48
C THR A 91 -14.76 -14.73 0.88
N THR A 92 -13.75 -14.63 1.71
CA THR A 92 -13.05 -15.78 2.30
C THR A 92 -13.13 -15.69 3.81
N THR A 93 -13.52 -16.77 4.46
CA THR A 93 -13.57 -16.88 5.93
C THR A 93 -12.69 -18.02 6.37
N ILE A 94 -11.75 -17.75 7.26
CA ILE A 94 -10.80 -18.70 7.84
C ILE A 94 -10.99 -18.71 9.37
N TYR A 95 -11.12 -19.88 9.95
CA TYR A 95 -11.23 -20.08 11.41
C TYR A 95 -9.84 -20.32 12.01
N SER A 96 -9.05 -19.26 12.05
CA SER A 96 -7.68 -19.26 12.54
C SER A 96 -7.26 -17.84 12.92
N GLU A 97 -6.13 -17.73 13.62
CA GLU A 97 -5.43 -16.46 13.88
C GLU A 97 -4.70 -15.95 12.63
N GLU A 98 -4.48 -16.80 11.63
CA GLU A 98 -3.85 -16.46 10.36
C GLU A 98 -4.77 -16.81 9.19
N ALA A 99 -4.79 -15.94 8.19
CA ALA A 99 -5.63 -16.13 7.01
C ALA A 99 -4.93 -15.60 5.75
N THR A 100 -5.10 -16.33 4.65
CA THR A 100 -4.68 -15.91 3.31
C THR A 100 -5.82 -16.19 2.33
N ALA A 101 -6.08 -15.23 1.44
CA ALA A 101 -7.02 -15.38 0.34
C ALA A 101 -6.34 -15.02 -0.97
N ILE A 102 -6.47 -15.90 -1.98
CA ILE A 102 -5.94 -15.69 -3.33
C ILE A 102 -7.07 -15.91 -4.31
N ASN A 103 -7.39 -14.87 -5.09
CA ASN A 103 -8.41 -14.90 -6.13
C ASN A 103 -7.87 -14.31 -7.43
N LYS A 104 -8.46 -14.68 -8.55
CA LYS A 104 -8.05 -14.19 -9.88
C LYS A 104 -9.24 -13.65 -10.66
N LYS A 105 -8.99 -12.57 -11.39
CA LYS A 105 -9.92 -12.04 -12.39
C LYS A 105 -9.24 -12.07 -13.74
N TYR A 106 -9.89 -12.68 -14.69
CA TYR A 106 -9.40 -12.84 -16.09
C TYR A 106 -10.09 -11.84 -17.02
N ASN A 107 -9.49 -11.65 -18.17
CA ASN A 107 -10.04 -10.82 -19.25
C ASN A 107 -10.33 -9.38 -18.82
N LEU A 108 -9.39 -8.78 -18.10
CA LEU A 108 -9.46 -7.37 -17.77
C LEU A 108 -9.26 -6.52 -19.02
N GLU A 109 -10.01 -5.45 -19.11
CA GLU A 109 -9.79 -4.40 -20.09
C GLU A 109 -8.57 -3.56 -19.75
N SER A 110 -8.02 -2.84 -20.73
CA SER A 110 -6.99 -1.84 -20.51
C SER A 110 -7.40 -0.82 -19.45
N GLY A 111 -6.50 -0.46 -18.57
CA GLY A 111 -6.73 0.51 -17.50
C GLY A 111 -5.91 0.24 -16.23
N THR A 112 -6.07 1.11 -15.25
CA THR A 112 -5.42 1.04 -13.94
C THR A 112 -6.39 0.44 -12.92
N TYR A 113 -5.90 -0.46 -12.11
CA TYR A 113 -6.67 -1.20 -11.12
C TYR A 113 -6.02 -1.12 -9.75
N ARG A 114 -6.83 -1.27 -8.71
CA ARG A 114 -6.40 -1.52 -7.34
C ARG A 114 -7.30 -2.57 -6.72
N MET A 115 -6.82 -3.22 -5.66
CA MET A 115 -7.63 -4.10 -4.84
C MET A 115 -7.92 -3.43 -3.50
N VAL A 116 -9.15 -3.57 -3.04
CA VAL A 116 -9.58 -3.22 -1.69
C VAL A 116 -9.86 -4.51 -0.94
N THR A 117 -9.32 -4.65 0.26
CA THR A 117 -9.63 -5.78 1.14
C THR A 117 -10.19 -5.26 2.46
N ASP A 118 -11.41 -5.68 2.77
CA ASP A 118 -12.02 -5.47 4.07
C ASP A 118 -11.79 -6.71 4.94
N PHE A 119 -10.98 -6.55 5.98
CA PHE A 119 -10.71 -7.58 6.97
C PHE A 119 -11.66 -7.42 8.16
N THR A 120 -12.18 -8.53 8.66
CA THR A 120 -12.92 -8.58 9.93
C THR A 120 -12.30 -9.66 10.82
N PHE A 121 -11.73 -9.23 11.94
CA PHE A 121 -11.19 -10.10 12.97
C PHE A 121 -12.26 -10.34 14.04
N TYR A 122 -12.38 -11.57 14.50
CA TYR A 122 -13.33 -11.97 15.54
C TYR A 122 -12.58 -12.45 16.78
N TYR A 123 -12.78 -11.76 17.87
CA TYR A 123 -12.17 -12.05 19.16
C TYR A 123 -13.28 -12.15 20.22
N GLY A 124 -13.63 -13.37 20.62
CA GLY A 124 -14.80 -13.60 21.47
C GLY A 124 -16.09 -13.04 20.83
N ASN A 125 -16.75 -12.13 21.52
CA ASN A 125 -17.94 -11.43 21.04
C ASN A 125 -17.65 -10.06 20.39
N GLN A 126 -16.37 -9.73 20.21
CA GLN A 126 -15.92 -8.47 19.63
C GLN A 126 -15.40 -8.67 18.22
N THR A 127 -15.44 -7.60 17.44
CA THR A 127 -14.90 -7.58 16.07
C THR A 127 -14.13 -6.30 15.81
N GLU A 128 -13.04 -6.43 15.06
CA GLU A 128 -12.30 -5.31 14.47
C GLU A 128 -12.40 -5.37 12.95
N LYS A 129 -12.65 -4.21 12.33
CA LYS A 129 -12.69 -4.09 10.87
C LYS A 129 -11.58 -3.18 10.39
N ILE A 130 -10.86 -3.62 9.35
CA ILE A 130 -9.74 -2.91 8.76
C ILE A 130 -9.88 -2.96 7.25
N THR A 131 -9.82 -1.81 6.58
CA THR A 131 -9.79 -1.70 5.12
C THR A 131 -8.39 -1.40 4.65
N VAL A 132 -7.87 -2.18 3.72
CA VAL A 132 -6.53 -2.02 3.13
C VAL A 132 -6.64 -1.95 1.62
N TYR A 133 -5.93 -1.00 1.03
CA TYR A 133 -5.80 -0.85 -0.42
C TYR A 133 -4.45 -1.42 -0.86
N SER A 134 -4.44 -2.11 -1.99
CA SER A 134 -3.19 -2.47 -2.66
C SER A 134 -2.57 -1.26 -3.36
N ASP A 135 -1.31 -1.39 -3.77
CA ASP A 135 -0.77 -0.56 -4.83
C ASP A 135 -1.60 -0.72 -6.11
N GLU A 136 -1.52 0.28 -6.98
CA GLU A 136 -2.17 0.24 -8.29
C GLU A 136 -1.31 -0.55 -9.27
N ASP A 137 -1.96 -1.27 -10.20
CA ASP A 137 -1.33 -1.97 -11.30
C ASP A 137 -2.14 -1.79 -12.59
N THR A 138 -1.52 -1.97 -13.75
CA THR A 138 -2.11 -1.61 -15.04
C THR A 138 -2.16 -2.75 -16.03
N VAL A 139 -3.28 -2.80 -16.78
CA VAL A 139 -3.40 -3.55 -18.03
C VAL A 139 -3.11 -2.59 -19.19
N ALA A 140 -2.13 -2.94 -20.01
CA ALA A 140 -1.76 -2.16 -21.19
C ALA A 140 -2.87 -2.15 -22.27
#